data_796183f6eafa821899e207cd0044e222
#
_entry.id   796183f6eafa821899e207cd0044e222
#
_cell.length_a   1.000
_cell.length_b   1.000
_cell.length_c   1.000
_cell.angle_alpha   90.00
_cell.angle_beta   90.00
_cell.angle_gamma   90.00
#
_symmetry.space_group_name_H-M   'P 1'
#
loop_
_entity.id
_entity.type
_entity.pdbx_description
1 polymer ?
#
loop_
_entity_poly.entity_id
_entity_poly.type
_entity_poly.pdbx_seq_one_letter_code
_entity_poly.pdbx_strand_id
1 'polypeptide(L)'
;MIKVVIHTADLHIRNFQRMEEYAEQLSKFTKKVEEIAKNYEPDEVRIVISGDIVHSKTTISPELIAFVSTWIRELQKIAEVIVISGNHDLMVNNLTRIDPITAIFQASQFDNAIHLDSYFNYDSGIIVEDNVTWVLYSIFNDFRRPDIEQAKKDYPDNIVIGLYHGTVVGATLNNGTVMDSGQNGDIFQGCDFVLAGDIHKRQVIKRGDTIIVYPGSLIQQTFGETITQHGFAVWDLEKKSYDFVELETDYGLYNFEIKTPEDIDNDKEILKNY
;
A
#
# COMPACT_ATOMS: atom_id res chain seq x y z
N MET A 1 10.04 -8.92 19.23
CA MET A 1 9.24 -7.64 19.21
C MET A 1 9.42 -6.98 17.86
N ILE A 2 8.31 -6.61 17.23
CA ILE A 2 8.31 -5.91 15.96
C ILE A 2 8.84 -4.47 16.17
N LYS A 3 9.84 -4.08 15.39
CA LYS A 3 10.50 -2.75 15.49
C LYS A 3 10.27 -1.89 14.26
N VAL A 4 10.16 -2.53 13.08
CA VAL A 4 10.05 -1.83 11.80
C VAL A 4 8.90 -2.37 10.98
N VAL A 5 8.11 -1.46 10.39
CA VAL A 5 7.10 -1.81 9.40
C VAL A 5 7.38 -1.07 8.09
N ILE A 6 7.52 -1.82 7.01
CA ILE A 6 7.64 -1.32 5.64
C ILE A 6 6.23 -1.25 5.05
N HIS A 7 5.80 -0.08 4.61
CA HIS A 7 4.44 0.14 4.15
C HIS A 7 4.39 0.65 2.72
N THR A 8 3.76 -0.12 1.85
CA THR A 8 3.48 0.24 0.44
C THR A 8 2.02 0.01 0.09
N ALA A 9 1.53 0.64 -0.96
CA ALA A 9 0.17 0.51 -1.48
C ALA A 9 0.11 0.88 -2.98
N ASP A 10 -1.05 0.72 -3.59
CA ASP A 10 -1.39 1.30 -4.90
C ASP A 10 -0.41 0.93 -6.02
N LEU A 11 -0.06 -0.35 -6.09
CA LEU A 11 0.86 -0.85 -7.12
C LEU A 11 0.22 -0.83 -8.51
N HIS A 12 -1.07 -1.17 -8.59
CA HIS A 12 -1.85 -1.22 -9.82
C HIS A 12 -1.15 -1.94 -10.97
N ILE A 13 -0.58 -3.11 -10.70
CA ILE A 13 0.13 -3.90 -11.71
C ILE A 13 -0.83 -4.24 -12.84
N ARG A 14 -0.49 -3.77 -14.06
CA ARG A 14 -1.32 -3.91 -15.25
C ARG A 14 -0.94 -5.15 -16.03
N ASN A 15 -1.95 -5.82 -16.56
CA ASN A 15 -1.75 -6.99 -17.41
C ASN A 15 -1.16 -6.56 -18.75
N PHE A 16 0.01 -7.07 -19.13
CA PHE A 16 0.74 -6.81 -20.38
C PHE A 16 1.11 -5.33 -20.66
N GLN A 17 1.02 -4.46 -19.66
CA GLN A 17 1.35 -3.05 -19.82
C GLN A 17 2.42 -2.65 -18.80
N ARG A 18 3.44 -1.92 -19.23
CA ARG A 18 4.51 -1.38 -18.37
C ARG A 18 5.22 -2.47 -17.52
N MET A 19 5.27 -3.71 -18.01
CA MET A 19 5.79 -4.85 -17.22
C MET A 19 7.27 -4.71 -16.88
N GLU A 20 8.06 -4.10 -17.77
CA GLU A 20 9.49 -3.82 -17.51
C GLU A 20 9.66 -2.83 -16.38
N GLU A 21 8.90 -1.75 -16.39
CA GLU A 21 8.88 -0.73 -15.35
C GLU A 21 8.45 -1.34 -13.99
N TYR A 22 7.36 -2.13 -13.96
CA TYR A 22 6.96 -2.82 -12.73
C TYR A 22 8.06 -3.77 -12.23
N ALA A 23 8.67 -4.56 -13.11
CA ALA A 23 9.74 -5.47 -12.73
C ALA A 23 10.94 -4.73 -12.13
N GLU A 24 11.34 -3.62 -12.74
CA GLU A 24 12.42 -2.79 -12.25
C GLU A 24 12.10 -2.15 -10.90
N GLN A 25 10.94 -1.49 -10.78
CA GLN A 25 10.56 -0.78 -9.56
C GLN A 25 10.29 -1.73 -8.39
N LEU A 26 9.65 -2.89 -8.62
CA LEU A 26 9.48 -3.90 -7.59
C LEU A 26 10.82 -4.53 -7.18
N SER A 27 11.77 -4.69 -8.11
CA SER A 27 13.13 -5.11 -7.79
C SER A 27 13.87 -4.05 -6.95
N LYS A 28 13.77 -2.76 -7.28
CA LYS A 28 14.34 -1.65 -6.50
C LYS A 28 13.72 -1.61 -5.09
N PHE A 29 12.40 -1.74 -5.00
CA PHE A 29 11.68 -1.83 -3.73
C PHE A 29 12.24 -2.98 -2.88
N THR A 30 12.26 -4.20 -3.43
CA THR A 30 12.72 -5.40 -2.71
C THR A 30 14.16 -5.22 -2.20
N LYS A 31 15.07 -4.72 -3.04
CA LYS A 31 16.46 -4.45 -2.64
C LYS A 31 16.53 -3.43 -1.49
N LYS A 32 15.70 -2.39 -1.56
CA LYS A 32 15.69 -1.35 -0.51
C LYS A 32 15.11 -1.89 0.80
N VAL A 33 14.09 -2.75 0.72
CA VAL A 33 13.56 -3.48 1.89
C VAL A 33 14.64 -4.40 2.49
N GLU A 34 15.38 -5.16 1.67
CA GLU A 34 16.50 -5.98 2.14
C GLU A 34 17.58 -5.14 2.83
N GLU A 35 17.93 -3.96 2.27
CA GLU A 35 18.91 -3.05 2.87
C GLU A 35 18.47 -2.59 4.27
N ILE A 36 17.21 -2.25 4.42
CA ILE A 36 16.64 -1.81 5.70
C ILE A 36 16.62 -2.99 6.68
N ALA A 37 16.09 -4.14 6.25
CA ALA A 37 15.90 -5.32 7.07
C ALA A 37 17.24 -5.92 7.60
N LYS A 38 18.35 -5.74 6.90
CA LYS A 38 19.69 -6.18 7.37
C LYS A 38 20.09 -5.64 8.74
N ASN A 39 19.45 -4.58 9.22
CA ASN A 39 19.75 -3.98 10.52
C ASN A 39 18.89 -4.60 11.66
N TYR A 40 18.04 -5.58 11.36
CA TYR A 40 17.07 -6.18 12.26
C TYR A 40 17.05 -7.70 12.10
N GLU A 41 16.52 -8.39 13.10
CA GLU A 41 16.19 -9.81 12.92
C GLU A 41 14.89 -9.93 12.08
N PRO A 42 14.70 -11.02 11.33
CA PRO A 42 13.53 -11.18 10.44
C PRO A 42 12.18 -11.07 11.15
N ASP A 43 12.08 -11.48 12.41
CA ASP A 43 10.89 -11.38 13.24
C ASP A 43 10.62 -9.96 13.79
N GLU A 44 11.58 -9.04 13.65
CA GLU A 44 11.45 -7.64 14.04
C GLU A 44 10.92 -6.75 12.91
N VAL A 45 10.76 -7.28 11.70
CA VAL A 45 10.32 -6.53 10.51
C VAL A 45 8.99 -7.08 9.99
N ARG A 46 8.09 -6.18 9.56
CA ARG A 46 6.88 -6.54 8.79
C ARG A 46 6.82 -5.73 7.50
N ILE A 47 6.33 -6.37 6.46
CA ILE A 47 6.06 -5.71 5.17
C ILE A 47 4.56 -5.67 4.99
N VAL A 48 3.99 -4.48 4.88
CA VAL A 48 2.53 -4.27 4.72
C VAL A 48 2.25 -3.72 3.34
N ILE A 49 1.32 -4.36 2.63
CA ILE A 49 0.78 -3.91 1.35
C ILE A 49 -0.68 -3.54 1.57
N SER A 50 -0.95 -2.24 1.59
CA SER A 50 -2.28 -1.69 1.90
C SER A 50 -3.17 -1.56 0.67
N GLY A 51 -3.33 -2.65 -0.09
CA GLY A 51 -4.29 -2.78 -1.19
C GLY A 51 -3.82 -2.31 -2.56
N ASP A 52 -4.68 -2.55 -3.54
CA ASP A 52 -4.52 -2.21 -4.97
C ASP A 52 -3.24 -2.77 -5.59
N ILE A 53 -3.00 -4.07 -5.38
CA ILE A 53 -1.88 -4.77 -5.98
C ILE A 53 -2.08 -4.90 -7.49
N VAL A 54 -3.27 -5.31 -7.94
CA VAL A 54 -3.58 -5.43 -9.37
C VAL A 54 -4.46 -4.27 -9.85
N HIS A 55 -4.28 -3.85 -11.09
CA HIS A 55 -5.07 -2.75 -11.65
C HIS A 55 -6.50 -3.15 -12.00
N SER A 56 -6.72 -4.40 -12.37
CA SER A 56 -8.04 -4.87 -12.84
C SER A 56 -8.40 -6.20 -12.20
N LYS A 57 -9.50 -6.18 -11.47
CA LYS A 57 -10.10 -7.35 -10.82
C LYS A 57 -10.67 -8.40 -11.78
N THR A 58 -10.85 -8.08 -13.06
CA THR A 58 -11.48 -8.96 -14.05
C THR A 58 -10.55 -9.43 -15.14
N THR A 59 -9.43 -8.73 -15.35
CA THR A 59 -8.48 -9.02 -16.42
C THR A 59 -7.18 -9.51 -15.81
N ILE A 60 -7.16 -10.76 -15.40
CA ILE A 60 -6.03 -11.42 -14.76
C ILE A 60 -5.51 -12.51 -15.68
N SER A 61 -4.25 -12.42 -16.09
CA SER A 61 -3.59 -13.46 -16.86
C SER A 61 -2.74 -14.38 -15.98
N PRO A 62 -2.40 -15.60 -16.45
CA PRO A 62 -1.45 -16.46 -15.74
C PRO A 62 -0.10 -15.78 -15.49
N GLU A 63 0.36 -14.94 -16.42
CA GLU A 63 1.62 -14.21 -16.30
C GLU A 63 1.57 -13.19 -15.15
N LEU A 64 0.44 -12.47 -15.01
CA LEU A 64 0.24 -11.52 -13.92
C LEU A 64 0.20 -12.24 -12.57
N ILE A 65 -0.51 -13.37 -12.48
CA ILE A 65 -0.53 -14.22 -11.28
C ILE A 65 0.89 -14.65 -10.90
N ALA A 66 1.64 -15.17 -11.88
CA ALA A 66 3.01 -15.63 -11.67
C ALA A 66 3.93 -14.49 -11.23
N PHE A 67 3.77 -13.30 -11.83
CA PHE A 67 4.56 -12.11 -11.52
C PHE A 67 4.33 -11.66 -10.06
N VAL A 68 3.08 -11.46 -9.68
CA VAL A 68 2.71 -11.06 -8.30
C VAL A 68 3.13 -12.12 -7.28
N SER A 69 2.85 -13.41 -7.58
CA SER A 69 3.22 -14.51 -6.68
C SER A 69 4.73 -14.60 -6.48
N THR A 70 5.52 -14.40 -7.55
CA THR A 70 6.99 -14.43 -7.46
C THR A 70 7.50 -13.29 -6.60
N TRP A 71 6.97 -12.08 -6.79
CA TRP A 71 7.38 -10.93 -6.00
C TRP A 71 7.05 -11.09 -4.51
N ILE A 72 5.84 -11.55 -4.16
CA ILE A 72 5.49 -11.82 -2.76
C ILE A 72 6.40 -12.91 -2.16
N ARG A 73 6.78 -13.95 -2.96
CA ARG A 73 7.74 -14.97 -2.52
C ARG A 73 9.13 -14.40 -2.24
N GLU A 74 9.57 -13.40 -2.97
CA GLU A 74 10.85 -12.75 -2.65
C GLU A 74 10.73 -11.92 -1.36
N LEU A 75 9.64 -11.18 -1.18
CA LEU A 75 9.42 -10.39 0.03
C LEU A 75 9.34 -11.26 1.29
N GLN A 76 8.61 -12.37 1.26
CA GLN A 76 8.43 -13.24 2.43
C GLN A 76 9.73 -13.91 2.91
N LYS A 77 10.79 -13.94 2.07
CA LYS A 77 12.13 -14.39 2.49
C LYS A 77 12.83 -13.39 3.38
N ILE A 78 12.44 -12.12 3.30
CA ILE A 78 13.03 -11.02 4.07
C ILE A 78 12.31 -10.87 5.41
N ALA A 79 10.97 -10.82 5.38
CA ALA A 79 10.13 -10.66 6.56
C ALA A 79 8.71 -11.12 6.25
N GLU A 80 7.86 -11.24 7.28
CA GLU A 80 6.44 -11.54 7.10
C GLU A 80 5.74 -10.44 6.30
N VAL A 81 4.91 -10.86 5.33
CA VAL A 81 4.16 -9.97 4.44
C VAL A 81 2.67 -9.97 4.83
N ILE A 82 2.16 -8.82 5.18
CA ILE A 82 0.75 -8.60 5.49
C ILE A 82 0.11 -7.88 4.31
N VAL A 83 -0.95 -8.45 3.75
CA VAL A 83 -1.67 -7.88 2.60
C VAL A 83 -3.12 -7.65 2.97
N ILE A 84 -3.66 -6.49 2.59
CA ILE A 84 -5.10 -6.23 2.56
C ILE A 84 -5.55 -5.94 1.12
N SER A 85 -6.83 -6.12 0.84
CA SER A 85 -7.40 -5.82 -0.49
C SER A 85 -7.70 -4.34 -0.65
N GLY A 86 -7.49 -3.83 -1.88
CA GLY A 86 -8.00 -2.54 -2.32
C GLY A 86 -9.25 -2.68 -3.21
N ASN A 87 -9.81 -1.55 -3.63
CA ASN A 87 -11.01 -1.53 -4.47
C ASN A 87 -10.74 -2.03 -5.91
N HIS A 88 -9.48 -2.06 -6.36
CA HIS A 88 -9.07 -2.67 -7.62
C HIS A 88 -8.82 -4.18 -7.50
N ASP A 89 -8.60 -4.70 -6.30
CA ASP A 89 -8.37 -6.12 -6.05
C ASP A 89 -9.65 -6.91 -5.82
N LEU A 90 -10.81 -6.27 -5.66
CA LEU A 90 -12.05 -6.95 -5.25
C LEU A 90 -13.26 -6.60 -6.12
N MET A 91 -14.23 -7.50 -6.11
CA MET A 91 -15.53 -7.32 -6.79
C MET A 91 -16.57 -6.75 -5.82
N VAL A 92 -16.51 -5.44 -5.54
CA VAL A 92 -17.42 -4.76 -4.59
C VAL A 92 -18.90 -5.10 -4.80
N ASN A 93 -19.33 -5.25 -6.06
CA ASN A 93 -20.73 -5.54 -6.40
C ASN A 93 -21.07 -7.04 -6.42
N ASN A 94 -20.11 -7.92 -6.15
CA ASN A 94 -20.36 -9.36 -6.15
C ASN A 94 -19.35 -10.09 -5.23
N LEU A 95 -19.59 -10.01 -3.94
CA LEU A 95 -18.76 -10.61 -2.90
C LEU A 95 -18.75 -12.15 -2.89
N THR A 96 -19.60 -12.80 -3.73
CA THR A 96 -19.54 -14.26 -3.90
C THR A 96 -18.45 -14.71 -4.88
N ARG A 97 -17.87 -13.80 -5.64
CA ARG A 97 -16.75 -14.08 -6.52
C ARG A 97 -15.46 -13.97 -5.73
N ILE A 98 -14.59 -14.96 -5.93
CA ILE A 98 -13.24 -14.90 -5.41
C ILE A 98 -12.49 -13.71 -6.04
N ASP A 99 -11.79 -12.94 -5.24
CA ASP A 99 -10.94 -11.86 -5.71
C ASP A 99 -9.56 -12.39 -6.16
N PRO A 100 -8.82 -11.63 -6.99
CA PRO A 100 -7.52 -12.03 -7.50
C PRO A 100 -6.49 -12.33 -6.40
N ILE A 101 -6.47 -11.53 -5.34
CA ILE A 101 -5.47 -11.66 -4.27
C ILE A 101 -5.72 -12.94 -3.48
N THR A 102 -6.98 -13.20 -3.09
CA THR A 102 -7.36 -14.47 -2.48
C THR A 102 -6.99 -15.66 -3.35
N ALA A 103 -7.25 -15.58 -4.68
CA ALA A 103 -6.89 -16.67 -5.60
C ALA A 103 -5.37 -16.88 -5.67
N ILE A 104 -4.57 -15.80 -5.70
CA ILE A 104 -3.11 -15.85 -5.68
C ILE A 104 -2.62 -16.51 -4.38
N PHE A 105 -3.14 -16.10 -3.23
CA PHE A 105 -2.74 -16.63 -1.93
C PHE A 105 -3.09 -18.13 -1.79
N GLN A 106 -4.28 -18.53 -2.19
CA GLN A 106 -4.71 -19.93 -2.17
C GLN A 106 -3.86 -20.83 -3.10
N ALA A 107 -3.55 -20.35 -4.31
CA ALA A 107 -2.74 -21.10 -5.26
C ALA A 107 -1.25 -21.15 -4.87
N SER A 108 -0.73 -20.10 -4.29
CA SER A 108 0.70 -19.96 -3.99
C SER A 108 1.12 -20.62 -2.69
N GLN A 109 0.21 -20.75 -1.73
CA GLN A 109 0.48 -21.31 -0.38
C GLN A 109 1.75 -20.71 0.23
N PHE A 110 1.74 -19.40 0.46
CA PHE A 110 2.87 -18.69 1.04
C PHE A 110 3.11 -19.15 2.49
N ASP A 111 4.38 -19.32 2.86
CA ASP A 111 4.78 -19.77 4.20
C ASP A 111 4.82 -18.62 5.21
N ASN A 112 5.12 -17.40 4.73
CA ASN A 112 5.37 -16.21 5.56
C ASN A 112 4.69 -14.97 4.96
N ALA A 113 3.46 -15.15 4.45
CA ALA A 113 2.62 -14.04 3.99
C ALA A 113 1.16 -14.35 4.27
N ILE A 114 0.41 -13.33 4.69
CA ILE A 114 -1.00 -13.42 5.04
C ILE A 114 -1.83 -12.39 4.29
N HIS A 115 -2.98 -12.81 3.76
CA HIS A 115 -4.02 -11.92 3.22
C HIS A 115 -5.13 -11.78 4.28
N LEU A 116 -5.19 -10.63 4.93
CA LEU A 116 -6.04 -10.44 6.11
C LEU A 116 -7.53 -10.47 5.79
N ASP A 117 -7.96 -9.96 4.62
CA ASP A 117 -9.37 -10.01 4.26
C ASP A 117 -9.87 -11.46 4.16
N SER A 118 -9.11 -12.36 3.53
CA SER A 118 -9.49 -13.77 3.48
C SER A 118 -9.35 -14.46 4.84
N TYR A 119 -8.38 -14.08 5.66
CA TYR A 119 -8.22 -14.59 7.02
C TYR A 119 -9.44 -14.29 7.90
N PHE A 120 -10.00 -13.08 7.80
CA PHE A 120 -11.20 -12.66 8.53
C PHE A 120 -12.52 -12.96 7.80
N ASN A 121 -12.51 -13.79 6.76
CA ASN A 121 -13.70 -14.05 5.92
C ASN A 121 -14.34 -12.76 5.41
N TYR A 122 -13.50 -11.81 4.98
CA TYR A 122 -13.89 -10.50 4.44
C TYR A 122 -14.62 -9.59 5.45
N ASP A 123 -14.41 -9.81 6.73
CA ASP A 123 -14.87 -8.92 7.81
C ASP A 123 -13.70 -8.10 8.36
N SER A 124 -14.00 -7.01 9.04
CA SER A 124 -13.01 -6.29 9.84
C SER A 124 -12.63 -7.09 11.08
N GLY A 125 -11.39 -6.96 11.53
CA GLY A 125 -10.93 -7.77 12.64
C GLY A 125 -9.67 -7.25 13.31
N ILE A 126 -9.26 -7.95 14.38
CA ILE A 126 -8.06 -7.62 15.14
C ILE A 126 -7.19 -8.88 15.25
N ILE A 127 -5.90 -8.75 14.97
CA ILE A 127 -4.87 -9.73 15.28
C ILE A 127 -3.88 -9.09 16.25
N VAL A 128 -3.55 -9.79 17.32
CA VAL A 128 -2.49 -9.39 18.23
C VAL A 128 -1.26 -10.23 17.93
N GLU A 129 -0.19 -9.54 17.64
CA GLU A 129 1.09 -10.15 17.34
C GLU A 129 2.18 -9.42 18.12
N ASP A 130 2.74 -10.09 19.10
CA ASP A 130 3.82 -9.59 19.95
C ASP A 130 3.46 -8.23 20.59
N ASN A 131 4.17 -7.17 20.23
CA ASN A 131 3.94 -5.79 20.72
C ASN A 131 3.02 -4.95 19.82
N VAL A 132 2.39 -5.56 18.81
CA VAL A 132 1.51 -4.87 17.85
C VAL A 132 0.10 -5.46 17.89
N THR A 133 -0.87 -4.59 17.86
CA THR A 133 -2.27 -4.90 17.62
C THR A 133 -2.66 -4.40 16.24
N TRP A 134 -2.77 -5.33 15.28
CA TRP A 134 -3.20 -5.05 13.92
C TRP A 134 -4.72 -4.96 13.84
N VAL A 135 -5.24 -3.89 13.27
CA VAL A 135 -6.68 -3.63 13.13
C VAL A 135 -7.04 -3.50 11.66
N LEU A 136 -7.69 -4.53 11.11
CA LEU A 136 -8.20 -4.47 9.74
C LEU A 136 -9.53 -3.73 9.68
N TYR A 137 -9.61 -2.70 8.86
CA TYR A 137 -10.83 -2.06 8.41
C TYR A 137 -11.15 -2.56 7.01
N SER A 138 -11.87 -3.68 6.92
CA SER A 138 -12.12 -4.34 5.64
C SER A 138 -13.06 -3.53 4.76
N ILE A 139 -12.68 -3.36 3.48
CA ILE A 139 -13.53 -2.72 2.46
C ILE A 139 -14.79 -3.55 2.16
N PHE A 140 -14.78 -4.86 2.45
CA PHE A 140 -15.90 -5.75 2.17
C PHE A 140 -17.09 -5.56 3.10
N ASN A 141 -16.90 -5.01 4.29
CA ASN A 141 -17.95 -4.76 5.27
C ASN A 141 -18.14 -3.28 5.59
N ASP A 142 -17.86 -2.41 4.62
CA ASP A 142 -17.97 -0.95 4.73
C ASP A 142 -17.13 -0.37 5.88
N PHE A 143 -15.91 -0.92 6.05
CA PHE A 143 -14.93 -0.47 7.03
C PHE A 143 -15.45 -0.49 8.48
N ARG A 144 -16.29 -1.46 8.82
CA ARG A 144 -16.81 -1.59 10.19
C ARG A 144 -15.67 -1.55 11.21
N ARG A 145 -15.78 -0.63 12.16
CA ARG A 145 -14.75 -0.45 13.19
C ARG A 145 -14.74 -1.63 14.16
N PRO A 146 -13.60 -2.34 14.33
CA PRO A 146 -13.43 -3.36 15.38
C PRO A 146 -13.41 -2.77 16.80
N ASP A 147 -13.54 -3.63 17.81
CA ASP A 147 -13.51 -3.21 19.22
C ASP A 147 -12.07 -2.97 19.71
N ILE A 148 -11.51 -1.84 19.32
CA ILE A 148 -10.15 -1.40 19.68
C ILE A 148 -10.06 -1.15 21.19
N GLU A 149 -11.12 -0.66 21.81
CA GLU A 149 -11.15 -0.36 23.23
C GLU A 149 -10.96 -1.63 24.08
N GLN A 150 -11.55 -2.74 23.65
CA GLN A 150 -11.32 -4.02 24.33
C GLN A 150 -9.88 -4.52 24.09
N ALA A 151 -9.39 -4.44 22.85
CA ALA A 151 -8.02 -4.85 22.55
C ALA A 151 -6.98 -4.06 23.37
N LYS A 152 -7.18 -2.76 23.55
CA LYS A 152 -6.29 -1.91 24.38
C LYS A 152 -6.37 -2.23 25.88
N LYS A 153 -7.49 -2.73 26.37
CA LYS A 153 -7.58 -3.20 27.77
C LYS A 153 -6.81 -4.50 27.96
N ASP A 154 -6.90 -5.40 26.98
CA ASP A 154 -6.26 -6.72 27.04
C ASP A 154 -4.75 -6.62 26.79
N TYR A 155 -4.32 -5.67 25.94
CA TYR A 155 -2.93 -5.44 25.53
C TYR A 155 -2.57 -3.95 25.61
N PRO A 156 -2.47 -3.38 26.83
CA PRO A 156 -2.34 -1.93 27.02
C PRO A 156 -1.01 -1.34 26.51
N ASP A 157 0.03 -2.17 26.42
CA ASP A 157 1.36 -1.74 26.02
C ASP A 157 1.61 -1.88 24.50
N ASN A 158 0.65 -2.51 23.78
CA ASN A 158 0.80 -2.71 22.34
C ASN A 158 0.59 -1.41 21.57
N ILE A 159 1.35 -1.30 20.48
CA ILE A 159 1.11 -0.28 19.45
C ILE A 159 -0.06 -0.75 18.59
N VAL A 160 -1.07 0.10 18.46
CA VAL A 160 -2.28 -0.22 17.68
C VAL A 160 -2.13 0.35 16.27
N ILE A 161 -2.09 -0.54 15.27
CA ILE A 161 -1.89 -0.18 13.86
C ILE A 161 -3.14 -0.54 13.07
N GLY A 162 -3.81 0.49 12.52
CA GLY A 162 -4.91 0.31 11.58
C GLY A 162 -4.41 0.01 10.16
N LEU A 163 -5.05 -0.94 9.50
CA LEU A 163 -4.84 -1.27 8.09
C LEU A 163 -6.10 -0.90 7.33
N TYR A 164 -5.96 -0.02 6.35
CA TYR A 164 -7.09 0.60 5.67
C TYR A 164 -6.80 0.85 4.20
N HIS A 165 -7.76 0.56 3.33
CA HIS A 165 -7.69 0.96 1.92
C HIS A 165 -8.94 1.73 1.54
N GLY A 166 -8.81 3.03 1.38
CA GLY A 166 -9.91 3.93 1.01
C GLY A 166 -9.58 5.39 1.29
N THR A 167 -10.46 6.27 0.84
CA THR A 167 -10.30 7.71 1.03
C THR A 167 -10.68 8.13 2.45
N VAL A 168 -9.84 8.95 3.08
CA VAL A 168 -10.13 9.68 4.33
C VAL A 168 -10.48 11.13 3.99
N VAL A 169 -11.54 11.64 4.58
CA VAL A 169 -11.95 13.06 4.43
C VAL A 169 -10.78 13.98 4.79
N GLY A 170 -10.46 14.91 3.89
CA GLY A 170 -9.33 15.82 4.00
C GLY A 170 -8.06 15.32 3.30
N ALA A 171 -8.04 14.11 2.74
CA ALA A 171 -6.97 13.68 1.84
C ALA A 171 -6.92 14.58 0.59
N THR A 172 -5.72 14.75 0.05
CA THR A 172 -5.49 15.62 -1.12
C THR A 172 -5.04 14.78 -2.30
N LEU A 173 -5.69 14.93 -3.44
CA LEU A 173 -5.29 14.29 -4.70
C LEU A 173 -4.11 15.03 -5.35
N ASN A 174 -3.47 14.40 -6.34
CA ASN A 174 -2.33 14.98 -7.06
C ASN A 174 -2.66 16.32 -7.75
N ASN A 175 -3.89 16.51 -8.21
CA ASN A 175 -4.37 17.76 -8.80
C ASN A 175 -4.69 18.86 -7.76
N GLY A 176 -4.44 18.62 -6.47
CA GLY A 176 -4.72 19.57 -5.38
C GLY A 176 -6.14 19.53 -4.82
N THR A 177 -7.03 18.69 -5.38
CA THR A 177 -8.40 18.53 -4.84
C THR A 177 -8.35 17.93 -3.44
N VAL A 178 -9.01 18.58 -2.48
CA VAL A 178 -9.19 18.06 -1.14
C VAL A 178 -10.49 17.24 -1.12
N MET A 179 -10.40 16.00 -0.65
CA MET A 179 -11.53 15.08 -0.58
C MET A 179 -12.48 15.48 0.56
N ASP A 180 -13.75 15.68 0.23
CA ASP A 180 -14.84 15.94 1.18
C ASP A 180 -15.71 14.71 1.45
N SER A 181 -15.43 13.60 0.75
CA SER A 181 -16.09 12.30 0.85
C SER A 181 -15.10 11.22 1.25
N GLY A 182 -15.60 10.09 1.70
CA GLY A 182 -14.82 8.97 2.25
C GLY A 182 -15.08 8.78 3.73
N GLN A 183 -14.20 8.03 4.40
CA GLN A 183 -14.34 7.78 5.83
C GLN A 183 -13.89 9.00 6.65
N ASN A 184 -14.65 9.31 7.70
CA ASN A 184 -14.16 10.25 8.70
C ASN A 184 -13.00 9.58 9.46
N GLY A 185 -11.87 10.28 9.60
CA GLY A 185 -10.72 9.75 10.33
C GLY A 185 -11.00 9.38 11.79
N ASP A 186 -12.15 9.76 12.34
CA ASP A 186 -12.56 9.38 13.70
C ASP A 186 -12.83 7.87 13.86
N ILE A 187 -13.05 7.13 12.76
CA ILE A 187 -13.17 5.65 12.82
C ILE A 187 -11.89 4.99 13.33
N PHE A 188 -10.73 5.67 13.16
CA PHE A 188 -9.44 5.17 13.58
C PHE A 188 -9.05 5.57 15.01
N GLN A 189 -9.98 6.21 15.75
CA GLN A 189 -9.71 6.59 17.14
C GLN A 189 -9.26 5.37 17.95
N GLY A 190 -8.15 5.53 18.66
CA GLY A 190 -7.50 4.45 19.43
C GLY A 190 -6.35 3.77 18.69
N CYS A 191 -6.22 3.94 17.37
CA CYS A 191 -4.99 3.58 16.67
C CYS A 191 -3.89 4.61 16.94
N ASP A 192 -2.65 4.14 17.13
CA ASP A 192 -1.47 5.00 17.11
C ASP A 192 -1.17 5.42 15.65
N PHE A 193 -1.22 4.44 14.73
CA PHE A 193 -0.93 4.62 13.32
C PHE A 193 -2.03 4.01 12.44
N VAL A 194 -2.18 4.52 11.23
CA VAL A 194 -2.98 3.91 10.16
C VAL A 194 -2.15 3.85 8.89
N LEU A 195 -1.96 2.64 8.38
CA LEU A 195 -1.31 2.35 7.12
C LEU A 195 -2.38 2.31 6.04
N ALA A 196 -2.49 3.40 5.28
CA ALA A 196 -3.57 3.62 4.33
C ALA A 196 -3.13 3.48 2.87
N GLY A 197 -4.00 2.97 2.01
CA GLY A 197 -3.91 2.97 0.53
C GLY A 197 -5.13 3.64 -0.10
N ASP A 198 -5.22 3.71 -1.44
CA ASP A 198 -6.23 4.35 -2.30
C ASP A 198 -5.79 5.72 -2.84
N ILE A 199 -4.98 6.46 -2.09
CA ILE A 199 -4.54 7.79 -2.54
C ILE A 199 -3.09 7.72 -3.00
N HIS A 200 -2.87 7.86 -4.31
CA HIS A 200 -1.54 7.75 -4.93
C HIS A 200 -0.59 8.88 -4.56
N LYS A 201 -1.09 9.98 -3.98
CA LYS A 201 -0.28 11.07 -3.49
C LYS A 201 0.22 10.77 -2.07
N ARG A 202 1.54 10.71 -1.90
CA ARG A 202 2.18 10.59 -0.60
C ARG A 202 1.74 11.71 0.33
N GLN A 203 1.17 11.39 1.47
CA GLN A 203 0.71 12.37 2.44
C GLN A 203 0.48 11.78 3.83
N VAL A 204 0.35 12.69 4.79
CA VAL A 204 0.08 12.40 6.19
C VAL A 204 -1.12 13.20 6.67
N ILE A 205 -2.06 12.53 7.31
CA ILE A 205 -3.23 13.14 7.92
C ILE A 205 -3.18 12.85 9.42
N LYS A 206 -3.36 13.87 10.26
CA LYS A 206 -3.46 13.71 11.72
C LYS A 206 -4.91 13.86 12.15
N ARG A 207 -5.37 12.93 12.99
CA ARG A 207 -6.70 12.97 13.62
C ARG A 207 -6.55 12.66 15.11
N GLY A 208 -6.62 13.72 15.95
CA GLY A 208 -6.24 13.58 17.34
C GLY A 208 -4.81 13.08 17.46
N ASP A 209 -4.63 11.98 18.19
CA ASP A 209 -3.32 11.33 18.37
C ASP A 209 -2.99 10.33 17.26
N THR A 210 -3.95 9.98 16.39
CA THR A 210 -3.75 9.02 15.31
C THR A 210 -3.04 9.65 14.11
N ILE A 211 -1.99 8.99 13.61
CA ILE A 211 -1.25 9.37 12.41
C ILE A 211 -1.65 8.43 11.28
N ILE A 212 -2.24 8.97 10.22
CA ILE A 212 -2.67 8.25 9.02
C ILE A 212 -1.68 8.58 7.89
N VAL A 213 -1.08 7.56 7.29
CA VAL A 213 -0.12 7.74 6.21
C VAL A 213 -0.58 7.02 4.95
N TYR A 214 -0.62 7.75 3.86
CA TYR A 214 -0.66 7.23 2.51
C TYR A 214 0.78 7.25 1.96
N PRO A 215 1.40 6.12 1.64
CA PRO A 215 2.75 6.08 1.09
C PRO A 215 2.79 6.61 -0.35
N GLY A 216 1.63 6.63 -1.02
CA GLY A 216 1.50 6.83 -2.44
C GLY A 216 1.79 5.56 -3.24
N SER A 217 1.75 5.67 -4.56
CA SER A 217 2.10 4.58 -5.47
C SER A 217 3.62 4.44 -5.66
N LEU A 218 4.09 3.24 -6.01
CA LEU A 218 5.52 3.00 -6.31
C LEU A 218 5.96 3.57 -7.67
N ILE A 219 5.00 3.78 -8.57
CA ILE A 219 5.22 4.35 -9.90
C ILE A 219 4.10 5.33 -10.23
N GLN A 220 4.36 6.26 -11.11
CA GLN A 220 3.32 7.14 -11.64
C GLN A 220 2.24 6.34 -12.36
N GLN A 221 0.99 6.42 -11.90
CA GLN A 221 -0.13 5.66 -12.46
C GLN A 221 -0.84 6.42 -13.59
N THR A 222 -0.90 7.75 -13.48
CA THR A 222 -1.60 8.62 -14.44
C THR A 222 -0.81 9.87 -14.76
N PHE A 223 -1.13 10.52 -15.88
CA PHE A 223 -0.54 11.82 -16.27
C PHE A 223 -0.81 12.96 -15.27
N GLY A 224 -1.79 12.79 -14.39
CA GLY A 224 -2.10 13.78 -13.36
C GLY A 224 -1.23 13.69 -12.11
N GLU A 225 -0.39 12.67 -12.02
CA GLU A 225 0.54 12.48 -10.91
C GLU A 225 1.90 13.11 -11.20
N THR A 226 2.65 13.43 -10.16
CA THR A 226 4.06 13.82 -10.29
C THR A 226 4.89 12.63 -10.77
N ILE A 227 5.98 12.89 -11.49
CA ILE A 227 6.94 11.83 -11.90
C ILE A 227 7.80 11.41 -10.70
N THR A 228 8.03 12.31 -9.76
CA THR A 228 8.84 12.11 -8.55
C THR A 228 7.97 11.84 -7.32
N GLN A 229 8.60 11.51 -6.20
CA GLN A 229 7.99 11.23 -4.89
C GLN A 229 7.22 9.90 -4.82
N HIS A 230 7.51 8.97 -5.74
CA HIS A 230 7.03 7.60 -5.66
C HIS A 230 7.92 6.76 -4.74
N GLY A 231 7.32 5.88 -3.98
CA GLY A 231 8.06 5.07 -3.02
C GLY A 231 7.19 4.46 -1.94
N PHE A 232 7.73 4.35 -0.73
CA PHE A 232 7.07 3.67 0.37
C PHE A 232 7.38 4.35 1.71
N ALA A 233 6.64 4.00 2.76
CA ALA A 233 6.91 4.47 4.12
C ALA A 233 7.62 3.40 4.95
N VAL A 234 8.48 3.83 5.85
CA VAL A 234 9.17 3.01 6.85
C VAL A 234 8.80 3.54 8.23
N TRP A 235 8.26 2.69 9.07
CA TRP A 235 7.85 3.02 10.42
C TRP A 235 8.85 2.46 11.42
N ASP A 236 9.35 3.30 12.30
CA ASP A 236 10.11 2.93 13.48
C ASP A 236 9.14 2.88 14.67
N LEU A 237 8.79 1.69 15.11
CA LEU A 237 7.78 1.51 16.16
C LEU A 237 8.31 1.91 17.53
N GLU A 238 9.60 1.78 17.79
CA GLU A 238 10.21 2.18 19.07
C GLU A 238 10.17 3.71 19.23
N LYS A 239 10.47 4.44 18.14
CA LYS A 239 10.44 5.91 18.13
C LYS A 239 9.05 6.49 17.85
N LYS A 240 8.08 5.64 17.49
CA LYS A 240 6.76 6.06 17.01
C LYS A 240 6.86 7.12 15.89
N SER A 241 7.74 6.86 14.92
CA SER A 241 8.01 7.75 13.80
C SER A 241 7.93 7.02 12.46
N TYR A 242 7.89 7.77 11.39
CA TYR A 242 7.91 7.26 10.02
C TYR A 242 8.80 8.14 9.15
N ASP A 243 9.37 7.51 8.12
CA ASP A 243 10.10 8.17 7.05
C ASP A 243 9.58 7.68 5.69
N PHE A 244 9.70 8.52 4.67
CA PHE A 244 9.42 8.13 3.30
C PHE A 244 10.72 7.81 2.57
N VAL A 245 10.73 6.66 1.89
CA VAL A 245 11.83 6.23 1.02
C VAL A 245 11.36 6.39 -0.41
N GLU A 246 12.01 7.26 -1.17
CA GLU A 246 11.73 7.48 -2.59
C GLU A 246 12.51 6.47 -3.42
N LEU A 247 11.85 5.95 -4.47
CA LEU A 247 12.46 5.07 -5.46
C LEU A 247 12.65 5.85 -6.76
N GLU A 248 13.89 6.03 -7.16
CA GLU A 248 14.23 6.64 -8.44
C GLU A 248 13.72 5.77 -9.61
N THR A 249 13.22 6.40 -10.64
CA THR A 249 12.72 5.74 -11.85
C THR A 249 13.19 6.46 -13.10
N ASP A 250 13.49 5.68 -14.15
CA ASP A 250 13.78 6.20 -15.49
C ASP A 250 12.52 6.29 -16.36
N TYR A 251 11.35 6.00 -15.76
CA TYR A 251 10.05 6.02 -16.44
C TYR A 251 9.20 7.18 -15.97
N GLY A 252 8.40 7.72 -16.87
CA GLY A 252 7.43 8.76 -16.55
C GLY A 252 6.39 8.94 -17.63
N LEU A 253 5.19 9.37 -17.24
CA LEU A 253 4.12 9.76 -18.14
C LEU A 253 4.10 11.28 -18.21
N TYR A 254 4.34 11.83 -19.39
CA TYR A 254 4.36 13.26 -19.62
C TYR A 254 3.43 13.66 -20.77
N ASN A 255 2.65 14.73 -20.59
CA ASN A 255 1.81 15.32 -21.63
C ASN A 255 2.52 16.52 -22.24
N PHE A 256 2.75 16.47 -23.54
CA PHE A 256 3.24 17.59 -24.31
C PHE A 256 2.09 18.31 -24.99
N GLU A 257 1.99 19.62 -24.83
CA GLU A 257 1.09 20.46 -25.60
C GLU A 257 1.91 21.23 -26.66
N ILE A 258 1.90 20.73 -27.90
CA ILE A 258 2.63 21.33 -29.02
C ILE A 258 1.71 22.25 -29.80
N LYS A 259 1.95 23.55 -29.74
CA LYS A 259 1.23 24.58 -30.49
C LYS A 259 2.11 25.15 -31.60
N THR A 260 3.41 25.18 -31.40
CA THR A 260 4.40 25.71 -32.35
C THR A 260 5.57 24.74 -32.52
N PRO A 261 6.36 24.82 -33.61
CA PRO A 261 7.56 24.00 -33.79
C PRO A 261 8.60 24.17 -32.66
N GLU A 262 8.68 25.37 -32.08
CA GLU A 262 9.61 25.67 -30.98
C GLU A 262 9.27 24.89 -29.70
N ASP A 263 8.00 24.53 -29.48
CA ASP A 263 7.56 23.74 -28.32
C ASP A 263 8.23 22.36 -28.31
N ILE A 264 8.50 21.78 -29.49
CA ILE A 264 9.18 20.49 -29.62
C ILE A 264 10.60 20.52 -29.02
N ASP A 265 11.32 21.62 -29.23
CA ASP A 265 12.69 21.76 -28.74
C ASP A 265 12.71 22.03 -27.23
N ASN A 266 11.75 22.79 -26.73
CA ASN A 266 11.57 23.01 -25.28
C ASN A 266 11.24 21.72 -24.57
N ASP A 267 10.34 20.89 -25.10
CA ASP A 267 9.94 19.61 -24.51
C ASP A 267 11.08 18.59 -24.54
N LYS A 268 11.92 18.57 -25.56
CA LYS A 268 13.16 17.77 -25.60
C LYS A 268 14.15 18.17 -24.51
N GLU A 269 14.22 19.45 -24.17
CA GLU A 269 15.10 19.93 -23.10
C GLU A 269 14.59 19.54 -21.71
N ILE A 270 13.27 19.56 -21.51
CA ILE A 270 12.64 19.04 -20.30
C ILE A 270 12.96 17.55 -20.13
N LEU A 271 12.80 16.74 -21.19
CA LEU A 271 13.08 15.30 -21.16
C LEU A 271 14.56 14.94 -20.90
N LYS A 272 15.49 15.84 -21.11
CA LYS A 272 16.91 15.59 -20.78
C LYS A 272 17.19 15.68 -19.28
N ASN A 273 16.28 16.25 -18.51
CA ASN A 273 16.43 16.46 -17.07
C ASN A 273 15.68 15.42 -16.24
N TYR A 274 15.05 14.46 -16.90
CA TYR A 274 14.40 13.28 -16.38
C TYR A 274 15.01 12.02 -17.02
#